data_2fd813964d3df41d566b5917e520bfc7
#
_entry.id   2fd813964d3df41d566b5917e520bfc7
#
_cell.length_a   1.000
_cell.length_b   1.000
_cell.length_c   1.000
_cell.angle_alpha   90.00
_cell.angle_beta   90.00
_cell.angle_gamma   90.00
#
_symmetry.space_group_name_H-M   'P 1'
#
loop_
_entity.id
_entity.type
_entity.pdbx_description
1 polymer ?
#
loop_
_entity_poly.entity_id
_entity_poly.type
_entity_poly.pdbx_seq_one_letter_code
_entity_poly.pdbx_strand_id
1 'polypeptide(L)'
;MDKLLEICAGDIASVVAAAQGGAARVELCSALAVGGLTPSEGFIRRAVAVPGVRKHVLIRPREGDFVYTPDEVEIMLADVEMAARCGADGVVVGALLPDGTIDTSTCMRLANAARNHGLSLTFHRAFDRTSDAFGSLESIVAMGFHRILTSGLSPTALEGAAMLQRLNVAAAGRITILAASGVNSGNAAEIVRLSGCREVHASARKPQLSTMTFSRTEVAMGSSDSDTRLTTDLAEVRAIVASLK
;
A
#
# COMPACT_ATOMS: atom_id res chain seq x y z
N MET A 1 21.95 -1.57 6.34
CA MET A 1 20.58 -1.01 6.56
C MET A 1 19.61 -2.16 6.55
N ASP A 2 18.71 -2.19 7.53
CA ASP A 2 17.76 -3.27 7.70
C ASP A 2 16.73 -3.29 6.55
N LYS A 3 16.33 -4.50 6.17
CA LYS A 3 15.23 -4.69 5.23
C LYS A 3 13.92 -4.55 6.00
N LEU A 4 12.91 -3.91 5.41
CA LEU A 4 11.67 -3.56 6.08
C LEU A 4 10.46 -4.22 5.42
N LEU A 5 9.53 -4.69 6.26
CA LEU A 5 8.22 -5.18 5.83
C LEU A 5 7.14 -4.15 6.11
N GLU A 6 6.31 -3.89 5.09
CA GLU A 6 5.02 -3.20 5.20
C GLU A 6 3.89 -4.21 4.99
N ILE A 7 2.84 -4.13 5.80
CA ILE A 7 1.64 -4.97 5.69
C ILE A 7 0.43 -4.11 5.31
N CYS A 8 -0.31 -4.48 4.25
CA CYS A 8 -1.62 -3.90 4.02
C CYS A 8 -2.66 -4.52 4.95
N ALA A 9 -3.35 -3.67 5.70
CA ALA A 9 -4.28 -4.06 6.76
C ALA A 9 -5.66 -3.44 6.54
N GLY A 10 -6.70 -4.28 6.54
CA GLY A 10 -8.10 -3.87 6.40
C GLY A 10 -8.92 -3.93 7.68
N ASP A 11 -8.33 -4.37 8.78
CA ASP A 11 -8.97 -4.49 10.10
C ASP A 11 -7.93 -4.36 11.24
N ILE A 12 -8.41 -4.15 12.47
CA ILE A 12 -7.55 -3.94 13.64
C ILE A 12 -6.75 -5.21 14.00
N ALA A 13 -7.32 -6.39 13.80
CA ALA A 13 -6.60 -7.63 14.06
C ALA A 13 -5.36 -7.75 13.17
N SER A 14 -5.48 -7.35 11.89
CA SER A 14 -4.37 -7.27 10.94
C SER A 14 -3.29 -6.28 11.39
N VAL A 15 -3.69 -5.08 11.88
CA VAL A 15 -2.73 -4.08 12.39
C VAL A 15 -1.97 -4.62 13.60
N VAL A 16 -2.67 -5.28 14.54
CA VAL A 16 -2.06 -5.89 15.73
C VAL A 16 -1.12 -7.03 15.33
N ALA A 17 -1.53 -7.91 14.41
CA ALA A 17 -0.70 -9.01 13.92
C ALA A 17 0.57 -8.49 13.22
N ALA A 18 0.45 -7.44 12.41
CA ALA A 18 1.60 -6.80 11.78
C ALA A 18 2.60 -6.25 12.81
N ALA A 19 2.12 -5.50 13.81
CA ALA A 19 2.95 -4.94 14.87
C ALA A 19 3.66 -6.04 15.68
N GLN A 20 2.92 -7.06 16.14
CA GLN A 20 3.46 -8.18 16.91
C GLN A 20 4.38 -9.09 16.10
N GLY A 21 4.22 -9.11 14.78
CA GLY A 21 5.05 -9.86 13.83
C GLY A 21 6.37 -9.17 13.49
N GLY A 22 6.52 -7.89 13.86
CA GLY A 22 7.73 -7.11 13.60
C GLY A 22 7.71 -6.37 12.26
N ALA A 23 6.54 -6.14 11.66
CA ALA A 23 6.43 -5.25 10.51
C ALA A 23 6.79 -3.81 10.94
N ALA A 24 7.52 -3.10 10.08
CA ALA A 24 7.92 -1.72 10.36
C ALA A 24 6.79 -0.71 10.10
N ARG A 25 5.87 -1.07 9.18
CA ARG A 25 4.80 -0.20 8.72
C ARG A 25 3.56 -1.00 8.35
N VAL A 26 2.40 -0.38 8.48
CA VAL A 26 1.14 -0.86 7.90
C VAL A 26 0.60 0.18 6.93
N GLU A 27 0.03 -0.30 5.82
CA GLU A 27 -0.85 0.48 4.96
C GLU A 27 -2.28 0.20 5.36
N LEU A 28 -2.98 1.21 5.87
CA LEU A 28 -4.38 1.10 6.28
C LEU A 28 -5.29 1.26 5.07
N CYS A 29 -6.09 0.26 4.80
CA CYS A 29 -6.98 0.19 3.64
C CYS A 29 -8.38 -0.25 4.04
N SER A 30 -9.36 0.01 3.21
CA SER A 30 -10.63 -0.72 3.13
C SER A 30 -10.70 -1.48 1.80
N ALA A 31 -11.69 -2.31 1.60
CA ALA A 31 -12.01 -2.94 0.31
C ALA A 31 -10.79 -3.55 -0.42
N LEU A 32 -9.96 -4.33 0.28
CA LEU A 32 -8.73 -4.93 -0.26
C LEU A 32 -8.99 -5.87 -1.46
N ALA A 33 -10.21 -6.37 -1.64
CA ALA A 33 -10.58 -7.20 -2.78
C ALA A 33 -10.54 -6.45 -4.12
N VAL A 34 -10.73 -5.11 -4.09
CA VAL A 34 -10.66 -4.24 -5.27
C VAL A 34 -9.35 -3.42 -5.33
N GLY A 35 -8.33 -3.89 -4.60
CA GLY A 35 -7.00 -3.25 -4.57
C GLY A 35 -6.83 -2.18 -3.49
N GLY A 36 -7.80 -2.04 -2.59
CA GLY A 36 -7.79 -1.08 -1.50
C GLY A 36 -8.42 0.26 -1.84
N LEU A 37 -9.16 0.81 -0.87
CA LEU A 37 -9.75 2.15 -0.89
C LEU A 37 -9.40 2.87 0.41
N THR A 38 -9.68 4.18 0.48
CA THR A 38 -9.53 4.97 1.70
C THR A 38 -10.32 4.34 2.85
N PRO A 39 -9.70 4.07 3.99
CA PRO A 39 -10.39 3.51 5.15
C PRO A 39 -11.18 4.58 5.92
N SER A 40 -12.15 4.15 6.72
CA SER A 40 -12.93 5.05 7.57
C SER A 40 -12.06 5.73 8.64
N GLU A 41 -12.44 6.94 9.05
CA GLU A 41 -11.81 7.67 10.16
C GLU A 41 -11.78 6.83 11.44
N GLY A 42 -12.88 6.12 11.75
CA GLY A 42 -12.97 5.26 12.92
C GLY A 42 -11.92 4.15 12.93
N PHE A 43 -11.66 3.52 11.76
CA PHE A 43 -10.61 2.51 11.64
C PHE A 43 -9.22 3.15 11.82
N ILE A 44 -8.93 4.29 11.18
CA ILE A 44 -7.64 4.97 11.30
C ILE A 44 -7.35 5.33 12.76
N ARG A 45 -8.30 5.95 13.47
CA ARG A 45 -8.16 6.30 14.90
C ARG A 45 -7.84 5.09 15.78
N ARG A 46 -8.50 3.96 15.53
CA ARG A 46 -8.23 2.72 16.27
C ARG A 46 -6.85 2.13 15.91
N ALA A 47 -6.47 2.17 14.65
CA ALA A 47 -5.18 1.67 14.17
C ALA A 47 -4.00 2.50 14.73
N VAL A 48 -4.13 3.82 14.77
CA VAL A 48 -3.09 4.71 15.31
C VAL A 48 -2.77 4.42 16.77
N ALA A 49 -3.76 3.99 17.56
CA ALA A 49 -3.56 3.61 18.96
C ALA A 49 -2.76 2.29 19.15
N VAL A 50 -2.52 1.49 18.10
CA VAL A 50 -1.68 0.28 18.18
C VAL A 50 -0.21 0.69 18.16
N PRO A 51 0.59 0.42 19.20
CA PRO A 51 2.00 0.83 19.24
C PRO A 51 2.90 -0.06 18.36
N GLY A 52 4.13 0.40 18.12
CA GLY A 52 5.20 -0.42 17.56
C GLY A 52 5.22 -0.58 16.04
N VAL A 53 4.32 0.07 15.31
CA VAL A 53 4.29 0.04 13.85
C VAL A 53 3.84 1.39 13.30
N ARG A 54 4.42 1.87 12.20
CA ARG A 54 3.99 3.12 11.52
C ARG A 54 2.72 2.88 10.72
N LYS A 55 1.86 3.88 10.61
CA LYS A 55 0.57 3.83 9.90
C LYS A 55 0.59 4.78 8.72
N HIS A 56 0.57 4.22 7.54
CA HIS A 56 0.31 4.95 6.29
C HIS A 56 -1.12 4.69 5.86
N VAL A 57 -1.84 5.71 5.40
CA VAL A 57 -3.25 5.61 5.00
C VAL A 57 -3.34 5.66 3.48
N LEU A 58 -3.98 4.66 2.90
CA LEU A 58 -4.30 4.69 1.47
C LEU A 58 -5.37 5.75 1.20
N ILE A 59 -5.09 6.65 0.28
CA ILE A 59 -6.02 7.68 -0.20
C ILE A 59 -6.40 7.33 -1.64
N ARG A 60 -7.51 6.64 -1.78
CA ARG A 60 -8.08 6.20 -3.06
C ARG A 60 -9.60 6.18 -2.94
N PRO A 61 -10.32 7.12 -3.58
CA PRO A 61 -11.75 7.35 -3.34
C PRO A 61 -12.64 6.28 -3.93
N ARG A 62 -12.20 5.57 -4.98
CA ARG A 62 -12.95 4.52 -5.69
C ARG A 62 -12.05 3.45 -6.28
N GLU A 63 -12.64 2.35 -6.68
CA GLU A 63 -12.00 1.30 -7.48
C GLU A 63 -11.82 1.73 -8.97
N GLY A 64 -11.22 0.86 -9.76
CA GLY A 64 -10.98 1.06 -11.20
C GLY A 64 -9.63 1.72 -11.47
N ASP A 65 -9.63 2.69 -12.38
CA ASP A 65 -8.45 3.41 -12.81
C ASP A 65 -7.97 4.48 -11.79
N PHE A 66 -7.02 5.29 -12.21
CA PHE A 66 -6.42 6.35 -11.40
C PHE A 66 -6.53 7.74 -12.05
N VAL A 67 -7.48 7.89 -12.98
CA VAL A 67 -7.82 9.18 -13.62
C VAL A 67 -9.01 9.78 -12.88
N TYR A 68 -8.75 10.78 -12.07
CA TYR A 68 -9.74 11.32 -11.14
C TYR A 68 -10.41 12.59 -11.66
N THR A 69 -11.70 12.73 -11.36
CA THR A 69 -12.44 13.98 -11.59
C THR A 69 -12.03 15.06 -10.56
N PRO A 70 -12.32 16.35 -10.82
CA PRO A 70 -12.06 17.40 -9.84
C PRO A 70 -12.69 17.11 -8.47
N ASP A 71 -13.92 16.60 -8.41
CA ASP A 71 -14.59 16.27 -7.15
C ASP A 71 -13.90 15.12 -6.41
N GLU A 72 -13.43 14.11 -7.12
CA GLU A 72 -12.65 13.01 -6.52
C GLU A 72 -11.32 13.52 -5.95
N VAL A 73 -10.68 14.48 -6.60
CA VAL A 73 -9.45 15.11 -6.08
C VAL A 73 -9.73 15.89 -4.79
N GLU A 74 -10.86 16.63 -4.71
CA GLU A 74 -11.25 17.32 -3.47
C GLU A 74 -11.56 16.33 -2.34
N ILE A 75 -12.19 15.19 -2.63
CA ILE A 75 -12.38 14.09 -1.65
C ILE A 75 -11.01 13.58 -1.17
N MET A 76 -10.07 13.32 -2.09
CA MET A 76 -8.73 12.84 -1.72
C MET A 76 -7.98 13.84 -0.83
N LEU A 77 -8.09 15.15 -1.09
CA LEU A 77 -7.47 16.18 -0.26
C LEU A 77 -8.07 16.19 1.14
N ALA A 78 -9.41 16.11 1.25
CA ALA A 78 -10.09 16.01 2.54
C ALA A 78 -9.69 14.74 3.32
N ASP A 79 -9.49 13.63 2.63
CA ASP A 79 -9.01 12.38 3.22
C ASP A 79 -7.56 12.47 3.72
N VAL A 80 -6.66 13.20 3.02
CA VAL A 80 -5.31 13.50 3.52
C VAL A 80 -5.37 14.29 4.83
N GLU A 81 -6.20 15.34 4.87
CA GLU A 81 -6.43 16.14 6.08
C GLU A 81 -6.99 15.29 7.24
N MET A 82 -7.94 14.43 6.94
CA MET A 82 -8.54 13.52 7.93
C MET A 82 -7.49 12.53 8.46
N ALA A 83 -6.67 11.91 7.60
CA ALA A 83 -5.60 11.00 8.01
C ALA A 83 -4.59 11.71 8.93
N ALA A 84 -4.19 12.95 8.61
CA ALA A 84 -3.32 13.78 9.45
C ALA A 84 -3.94 14.05 10.82
N ARG A 85 -5.21 14.49 10.87
CA ARG A 85 -5.92 14.73 12.16
C ARG A 85 -6.06 13.47 13.01
N CYS A 86 -6.12 12.30 12.38
CA CYS A 86 -6.12 11.02 13.09
C CYS A 86 -4.76 10.62 13.67
N GLY A 87 -3.67 11.29 13.28
CA GLY A 87 -2.31 10.98 13.72
C GLY A 87 -1.62 9.90 12.90
N ALA A 88 -1.93 9.78 11.60
CA ALA A 88 -1.21 8.91 10.69
C ALA A 88 0.24 9.38 10.51
N ASP A 89 1.16 8.43 10.22
CA ASP A 89 2.57 8.74 9.94
C ASP A 89 2.82 9.08 8.46
N GLY A 90 1.89 8.73 7.58
CA GLY A 90 2.00 8.98 6.15
C GLY A 90 0.74 8.65 5.38
N VAL A 91 0.77 8.99 4.10
CA VAL A 91 -0.30 8.69 3.15
C VAL A 91 0.26 8.03 1.89
N VAL A 92 -0.59 7.23 1.25
CA VAL A 92 -0.29 6.50 0.02
C VAL A 92 -1.26 7.00 -1.05
N VAL A 93 -0.73 7.68 -2.06
CA VAL A 93 -1.51 8.41 -3.08
C VAL A 93 -0.96 8.16 -4.47
N GLY A 94 -1.70 8.53 -5.51
CA GLY A 94 -1.24 8.52 -6.89
C GLY A 94 -2.38 8.84 -7.83
N ALA A 95 -2.09 9.52 -8.93
CA ALA A 95 -3.03 9.87 -9.98
C ALA A 95 -2.33 9.81 -11.35
N LEU A 96 -3.09 9.42 -12.37
CA LEU A 96 -2.63 9.32 -13.75
C LEU A 96 -3.49 10.18 -14.67
N LEU A 97 -2.94 10.56 -15.81
CA LEU A 97 -3.67 11.09 -16.95
C LEU A 97 -4.17 9.94 -17.85
N PRO A 98 -5.13 10.22 -18.75
CA PRO A 98 -5.68 9.18 -19.65
C PRO A 98 -4.64 8.49 -20.54
N ASP A 99 -3.51 9.12 -20.82
CA ASP A 99 -2.40 8.55 -21.59
C ASP A 99 -1.43 7.67 -20.77
N GLY A 100 -1.72 7.50 -19.48
CA GLY A 100 -0.89 6.72 -18.55
C GLY A 100 0.31 7.48 -18.01
N THR A 101 0.45 8.78 -18.27
CA THR A 101 1.46 9.61 -17.60
C THR A 101 1.01 10.03 -16.21
N ILE A 102 1.94 10.46 -15.35
CA ILE A 102 1.61 10.96 -14.02
C ILE A 102 0.81 12.27 -14.13
N ASP A 103 -0.35 12.34 -13.47
CA ASP A 103 -1.02 13.63 -13.23
C ASP A 103 -0.22 14.42 -12.17
N THR A 104 0.79 15.14 -12.64
CA THR A 104 1.67 15.92 -11.76
C THR A 104 0.94 17.04 -11.03
N SER A 105 -0.14 17.61 -11.62
CA SER A 105 -0.95 18.64 -10.99
C SER A 105 -1.67 18.11 -9.75
N THR A 106 -2.41 17.02 -9.90
CA THR A 106 -3.12 16.37 -8.80
C THR A 106 -2.15 15.81 -7.76
N CYS A 107 -1.11 15.10 -8.20
CA CYS A 107 -0.11 14.52 -7.28
C CYS A 107 0.62 15.60 -6.47
N MET A 108 0.92 16.77 -7.05
CA MET A 108 1.56 17.87 -6.33
C MET A 108 0.62 18.49 -5.29
N ARG A 109 -0.68 18.63 -5.58
CA ARG A 109 -1.68 19.10 -4.61
C ARG A 109 -1.74 18.17 -3.40
N LEU A 110 -1.84 16.84 -3.64
CA LEU A 110 -1.86 15.83 -2.59
C LEU A 110 -0.55 15.81 -1.80
N ALA A 111 0.60 15.92 -2.49
CA ALA A 111 1.91 15.97 -1.85
C ALA A 111 2.10 17.22 -0.98
N ASN A 112 1.59 18.36 -1.41
CA ASN A 112 1.62 19.60 -0.62
C ASN A 112 0.73 19.49 0.63
N ALA A 113 -0.50 18.97 0.48
CA ALA A 113 -1.38 18.72 1.61
C ALA A 113 -0.71 17.81 2.66
N ALA A 114 -0.12 16.69 2.23
CA ALA A 114 0.58 15.77 3.12
C ALA A 114 1.80 16.42 3.81
N ARG A 115 2.61 17.20 3.07
CA ARG A 115 3.80 17.89 3.62
C ARG A 115 3.44 18.95 4.65
N ASN A 116 2.33 19.67 4.48
CA ASN A 116 1.86 20.65 5.45
C ASN A 116 1.60 20.05 6.84
N HIS A 117 1.37 18.73 6.88
CA HIS A 117 1.17 17.96 8.12
C HIS A 117 2.37 17.07 8.49
N GLY A 118 3.49 17.17 7.79
CA GLY A 118 4.67 16.34 8.05
C GLY A 118 4.48 14.85 7.74
N LEU A 119 3.50 14.48 6.90
CA LEU A 119 3.22 13.10 6.54
C LEU A 119 4.24 12.56 5.54
N SER A 120 4.65 11.30 5.72
CA SER A 120 5.43 10.58 4.74
C SER A 120 4.57 10.26 3.50
N LEU A 121 5.16 10.35 2.31
CA LEU A 121 4.49 10.18 1.02
C LEU A 121 4.94 8.90 0.31
N THR A 122 4.00 8.05 -0.08
CA THR A 122 4.23 6.90 -0.95
C THR A 122 3.36 7.03 -2.19
N PHE A 123 3.94 6.85 -3.38
CA PHE A 123 3.18 6.71 -4.62
C PHE A 123 2.76 5.25 -4.76
N HIS A 124 1.46 4.98 -4.89
CA HIS A 124 0.92 3.62 -4.91
C HIS A 124 1.06 2.92 -6.27
N ARG A 125 0.46 1.72 -6.40
CA ARG A 125 0.52 0.88 -7.59
C ARG A 125 -0.10 1.45 -8.87
N ALA A 126 -0.60 2.68 -8.87
CA ALA A 126 -0.82 3.41 -10.13
C ALA A 126 0.46 3.48 -10.96
N PHE A 127 1.65 3.42 -10.32
CA PHE A 127 2.93 3.31 -11.01
C PHE A 127 3.01 2.11 -11.97
N ASP A 128 2.41 0.98 -11.60
CA ASP A 128 2.39 -0.21 -12.45
C ASP A 128 1.49 -0.06 -13.70
N ARG A 129 0.79 1.06 -13.84
CA ARG A 129 -0.10 1.40 -14.96
C ARG A 129 0.42 2.57 -15.78
N THR A 130 1.62 3.06 -15.49
CA THR A 130 2.21 4.18 -16.23
C THR A 130 2.72 3.73 -17.60
N SER A 131 2.64 4.63 -18.59
CA SER A 131 3.14 4.41 -19.96
C SER A 131 4.66 4.46 -20.07
N ASP A 132 5.34 5.20 -19.18
CA ASP A 132 6.79 5.30 -19.06
C ASP A 132 7.24 5.22 -17.61
N ALA A 133 7.84 4.10 -17.23
CA ALA A 133 8.25 3.85 -15.86
C ALA A 133 9.40 4.76 -15.39
N PHE A 134 10.36 5.07 -16.27
CA PHE A 134 11.53 5.86 -15.88
C PHE A 134 11.20 7.36 -15.86
N GLY A 135 10.44 7.88 -16.81
CA GLY A 135 9.93 9.24 -16.76
C GLY A 135 9.00 9.46 -15.57
N SER A 136 8.17 8.47 -15.25
CA SER A 136 7.33 8.49 -14.05
C SER A 136 8.14 8.49 -12.76
N LEU A 137 9.21 7.68 -12.67
CA LEU A 137 10.15 7.69 -11.53
C LEU A 137 10.73 9.10 -11.31
N GLU A 138 11.24 9.73 -12.37
CA GLU A 138 11.84 11.08 -12.25
C GLU A 138 10.79 12.12 -11.83
N SER A 139 9.58 12.06 -12.39
CA SER A 139 8.48 12.95 -12.00
C SER A 139 8.12 12.80 -10.51
N ILE A 140 8.02 11.56 -9.99
CA ILE A 140 7.69 11.28 -8.61
C ILE A 140 8.83 11.72 -7.67
N VAL A 141 10.08 11.51 -8.05
CA VAL A 141 11.26 12.01 -7.31
C VAL A 141 11.23 13.54 -7.24
N ALA A 142 10.98 14.23 -8.37
CA ALA A 142 10.91 15.69 -8.41
C ALA A 142 9.79 16.27 -7.53
N MET A 143 8.69 15.53 -7.37
CA MET A 143 7.59 15.90 -6.48
C MET A 143 7.88 15.62 -5.00
N GLY A 144 9.03 15.03 -4.64
CA GLY A 144 9.45 14.80 -3.25
C GLY A 144 8.73 13.65 -2.55
N PHE A 145 8.31 12.63 -3.28
CA PHE A 145 7.83 11.40 -2.66
C PHE A 145 8.99 10.62 -2.02
N HIS A 146 8.65 9.88 -0.96
CA HIS A 146 9.64 9.07 -0.22
C HIS A 146 9.73 7.64 -0.75
N ARG A 147 8.64 7.11 -1.36
CA ARG A 147 8.53 5.72 -1.83
C ARG A 147 7.68 5.60 -3.09
N ILE A 148 7.99 4.57 -3.87
CA ILE A 148 7.12 4.06 -4.94
C ILE A 148 6.80 2.61 -4.63
N LEU A 149 5.51 2.30 -4.47
CA LEU A 149 4.96 0.96 -4.30
C LEU A 149 4.69 0.38 -5.70
N THR A 150 5.41 -0.67 -6.07
CA THR A 150 5.33 -1.24 -7.42
C THR A 150 5.66 -2.74 -7.46
N SER A 151 5.09 -3.44 -8.42
CA SER A 151 5.46 -4.82 -8.77
C SER A 151 6.50 -4.90 -9.89
N GLY A 152 7.06 -3.76 -10.32
CA GLY A 152 7.92 -3.71 -11.50
C GLY A 152 7.15 -3.89 -12.81
N LEU A 153 5.92 -3.35 -12.87
CA LEU A 153 5.03 -3.41 -14.05
C LEU A 153 4.66 -4.85 -14.47
N SER A 154 4.70 -5.78 -13.53
CA SER A 154 4.41 -7.20 -13.74
C SER A 154 3.27 -7.65 -12.82
N PRO A 155 2.65 -8.81 -13.03
CA PRO A 155 1.61 -9.33 -12.15
C PRO A 155 2.08 -9.47 -10.70
N THR A 156 3.33 -9.91 -10.48
CA THR A 156 3.93 -10.08 -9.17
C THR A 156 5.31 -9.43 -9.08
N ALA A 157 5.75 -9.12 -7.84
CA ALA A 157 7.09 -8.58 -7.58
C ALA A 157 8.21 -9.54 -8.00
N LEU A 158 7.98 -10.86 -7.91
CA LEU A 158 8.96 -11.84 -8.33
C LEU A 158 9.15 -11.84 -9.86
N GLU A 159 8.06 -11.82 -10.61
CA GLU A 159 8.10 -11.70 -12.08
C GLU A 159 8.70 -10.37 -12.53
N GLY A 160 8.41 -9.28 -11.79
CA GLY A 160 8.93 -7.94 -12.05
C GLY A 160 10.31 -7.66 -11.46
N ALA A 161 10.98 -8.64 -10.86
CA ALA A 161 12.24 -8.42 -10.11
C ALA A 161 13.34 -7.73 -10.93
N ALA A 162 13.46 -8.04 -12.22
CA ALA A 162 14.41 -7.39 -13.12
C ALA A 162 14.08 -5.90 -13.34
N MET A 163 12.80 -5.53 -13.48
CA MET A 163 12.38 -4.14 -13.61
C MET A 163 12.54 -3.41 -12.27
N LEU A 164 12.17 -4.05 -11.15
CA LEU A 164 12.42 -3.50 -9.81
C LEU A 164 13.90 -3.19 -9.59
N GLN A 165 14.80 -4.05 -10.04
CA GLN A 165 16.24 -3.81 -9.98
C GLN A 165 16.63 -2.55 -10.78
N ARG A 166 16.17 -2.45 -12.04
CA ARG A 166 16.45 -1.30 -12.90
C ARG A 166 15.93 0.01 -12.28
N LEU A 167 14.72 -0.01 -11.73
CA LEU A 167 14.12 1.15 -11.04
C LEU A 167 14.91 1.51 -9.78
N ASN A 168 15.33 0.52 -9.00
CA ASN A 168 16.12 0.75 -7.79
C ASN A 168 17.50 1.36 -8.11
N VAL A 169 18.14 0.91 -9.18
CA VAL A 169 19.39 1.51 -9.68
C VAL A 169 19.15 2.95 -10.17
N ALA A 170 18.11 3.18 -10.97
CA ALA A 170 17.77 4.52 -11.48
C ALA A 170 17.37 5.47 -10.35
N ALA A 171 16.70 4.98 -9.31
CA ALA A 171 16.34 5.76 -8.13
C ALA A 171 17.58 6.32 -7.40
N ALA A 172 18.72 5.63 -7.47
CA ALA A 172 20.02 6.06 -6.92
C ALA A 172 19.94 6.58 -5.48
N GLY A 173 19.07 5.99 -4.65
CA GLY A 173 18.83 6.39 -3.27
C GLY A 173 18.02 7.67 -3.07
N ARG A 174 17.56 8.33 -4.14
CA ARG A 174 16.70 9.53 -4.07
C ARG A 174 15.28 9.21 -3.61
N ILE A 175 14.81 7.99 -3.85
CA ILE A 175 13.50 7.48 -3.46
C ILE A 175 13.61 5.98 -3.19
N THR A 176 12.77 5.45 -2.31
CA THR A 176 12.74 4.01 -2.02
C THR A 176 11.80 3.27 -2.96
N ILE A 177 12.27 2.20 -3.61
CA ILE A 177 11.41 1.27 -4.33
C ILE A 177 10.90 0.22 -3.35
N LEU A 178 9.59 0.19 -3.11
CA LEU A 178 8.86 -0.73 -2.23
C LEU A 178 8.25 -1.83 -3.10
N ALA A 179 8.85 -3.03 -3.06
CA ALA A 179 8.43 -4.16 -3.89
C ALA A 179 7.11 -4.76 -3.39
N ALA A 180 6.11 -4.87 -4.25
CA ALA A 180 4.75 -5.28 -3.90
C ALA A 180 4.12 -6.25 -4.89
N SER A 181 3.05 -6.89 -4.46
CA SER A 181 2.27 -7.91 -5.18
C SER A 181 2.88 -9.31 -5.09
N GLY A 182 2.11 -10.22 -4.50
CA GLY A 182 2.48 -11.63 -4.38
C GLY A 182 3.62 -11.92 -3.41
N VAL A 183 4.06 -10.96 -2.59
CA VAL A 183 5.12 -11.16 -1.59
C VAL A 183 4.61 -12.01 -0.43
N ASN A 184 5.39 -13.04 -0.08
CA ASN A 184 5.14 -13.97 1.02
C ASN A 184 6.46 -14.51 1.59
N SER A 185 6.42 -15.32 2.65
CA SER A 185 7.59 -15.88 3.31
C SER A 185 8.45 -16.77 2.42
N GLY A 186 7.87 -17.39 1.39
CA GLY A 186 8.57 -18.25 0.44
C GLY A 186 9.37 -17.50 -0.63
N ASN A 187 9.08 -16.22 -0.87
CA ASN A 187 9.70 -15.49 -1.97
C ASN A 187 10.31 -14.11 -1.59
N ALA A 188 10.03 -13.58 -0.40
CA ALA A 188 10.48 -12.24 -0.02
C ALA A 188 12.01 -12.09 -0.06
N ALA A 189 12.76 -13.06 0.43
CA ALA A 189 14.23 -13.07 0.37
C ALA A 189 14.75 -13.06 -1.08
N GLU A 190 14.13 -13.82 -1.95
CA GLU A 190 14.50 -13.89 -3.37
C GLU A 190 14.19 -12.58 -4.10
N ILE A 191 13.02 -11.99 -3.89
CA ILE A 191 12.64 -10.68 -4.45
C ILE A 191 13.69 -9.63 -4.06
N VAL A 192 14.04 -9.56 -2.77
CA VAL A 192 15.06 -8.62 -2.28
C VAL A 192 16.41 -8.86 -2.92
N ARG A 193 16.85 -10.12 -3.01
CA ARG A 193 18.13 -10.51 -3.62
C ARG A 193 18.21 -10.13 -5.10
N LEU A 194 17.13 -10.35 -5.86
CA LEU A 194 17.07 -10.07 -7.30
C LEU A 194 16.90 -8.60 -7.60
N SER A 195 16.04 -7.89 -6.85
CA SER A 195 15.70 -6.50 -7.12
C SER A 195 16.63 -5.48 -6.46
N GLY A 196 17.32 -5.87 -5.40
CA GLY A 196 18.05 -4.96 -4.53
C GLY A 196 17.16 -4.03 -3.69
N CYS A 197 15.84 -4.20 -3.76
CA CYS A 197 14.90 -3.43 -2.92
C CYS A 197 15.11 -3.75 -1.44
N ARG A 198 14.98 -2.73 -0.60
CA ARG A 198 15.13 -2.87 0.86
C ARG A 198 13.80 -2.91 1.60
N GLU A 199 12.72 -2.53 0.94
CA GLU A 199 11.38 -2.56 1.50
C GLU A 199 10.50 -3.47 0.65
N VAL A 200 9.70 -4.30 1.32
CA VAL A 200 8.70 -5.16 0.69
C VAL A 200 7.33 -4.94 1.31
N HIS A 201 6.30 -5.09 0.49
CA HIS A 201 4.91 -4.94 0.89
C HIS A 201 4.18 -6.24 0.68
N ALA A 202 3.48 -6.72 1.70
CA ALA A 202 2.73 -7.96 1.68
C ALA A 202 1.36 -7.81 2.36
N SER A 203 0.44 -8.72 2.08
CA SER A 203 -0.82 -8.82 2.83
C SER A 203 -0.74 -9.85 3.96
N ALA A 204 0.07 -10.88 3.81
CA ALA A 204 0.23 -11.99 4.77
C ALA A 204 -1.12 -12.57 5.23
N ARG A 205 -2.15 -12.60 4.36
CA ARG A 205 -3.54 -12.90 4.72
C ARG A 205 -3.83 -14.40 4.66
N LYS A 206 -4.66 -14.85 5.61
CA LYS A 206 -5.28 -16.17 5.63
C LYS A 206 -6.79 -16.06 5.81
N PRO A 207 -7.56 -17.05 5.33
CA PRO A 207 -8.99 -17.14 5.61
C PRO A 207 -9.24 -17.26 7.12
N GLN A 208 -10.20 -16.49 7.61
CA GLN A 208 -10.76 -16.60 8.96
C GLN A 208 -12.25 -16.88 8.83
N LEU A 209 -12.69 -17.99 9.41
CA LEU A 209 -14.09 -18.38 9.43
C LEU A 209 -14.94 -17.37 10.22
N SER A 210 -16.18 -17.19 9.77
CA SER A 210 -17.17 -16.44 10.53
C SER A 210 -17.48 -17.14 11.86
N THR A 211 -17.81 -16.36 12.88
CA THR A 211 -18.37 -16.85 14.14
C THR A 211 -19.89 -16.96 14.10
N MET A 212 -20.51 -16.62 12.97
CA MET A 212 -21.95 -16.80 12.79
C MET A 212 -22.31 -18.29 12.82
N THR A 213 -23.36 -18.63 13.56
CA THR A 213 -23.89 -20.00 13.62
C THR A 213 -25.05 -20.22 12.65
N PHE A 214 -25.56 -19.16 12.04
CA PHE A 214 -26.59 -19.21 10.99
C PHE A 214 -26.05 -18.52 9.74
N SER A 215 -26.26 -19.14 8.57
CA SER A 215 -25.92 -18.56 7.26
C SER A 215 -27.10 -18.77 6.30
N ARG A 216 -27.30 -17.79 5.43
CA ARG A 216 -28.28 -17.84 4.35
C ARG A 216 -27.52 -17.68 3.03
N THR A 217 -26.97 -18.79 2.57
CA THR A 217 -26.05 -18.84 1.44
C THR A 217 -26.70 -18.51 0.10
N GLU A 218 -28.05 -18.59 0.01
CA GLU A 218 -28.83 -18.20 -1.17
C GLU A 218 -28.97 -16.67 -1.35
N VAL A 219 -28.57 -15.87 -0.35
CA VAL A 219 -28.62 -14.40 -0.41
C VAL A 219 -27.22 -13.84 -0.56
N ALA A 220 -26.86 -13.50 -1.79
CA ALA A 220 -25.55 -12.93 -2.10
C ALA A 220 -25.41 -11.48 -1.61
N MET A 221 -24.29 -11.18 -0.93
CA MET A 221 -23.92 -9.84 -0.44
C MET A 221 -22.66 -9.30 -1.16
N GLY A 222 -22.74 -9.21 -2.49
CA GLY A 222 -21.62 -8.79 -3.34
C GLY A 222 -20.88 -9.96 -4.00
N SER A 223 -19.67 -9.71 -4.47
CA SER A 223 -18.88 -10.68 -5.24
C SER A 223 -18.13 -11.72 -4.39
N SER A 224 -18.05 -11.52 -3.08
CA SER A 224 -17.34 -12.43 -2.16
C SER A 224 -18.29 -12.95 -1.08
N ASP A 225 -19.20 -13.81 -1.50
CA ASP A 225 -20.19 -14.42 -0.64
C ASP A 225 -19.60 -15.66 0.06
N SER A 226 -18.77 -15.42 1.03
CA SER A 226 -18.33 -16.50 1.89
C SER A 226 -18.42 -16.06 3.37
N ASP A 227 -18.79 -16.99 4.23
CA ASP A 227 -18.69 -16.84 5.68
C ASP A 227 -17.22 -16.76 6.15
N THR A 228 -16.31 -16.40 5.25
CA THR A 228 -14.89 -16.23 5.52
C THR A 228 -14.45 -14.82 5.17
N ARG A 229 -13.58 -14.27 5.97
CA ARG A 229 -12.85 -13.03 5.67
C ARG A 229 -11.35 -13.30 5.64
N LEU A 230 -10.61 -12.51 4.87
CA LEU A 230 -9.16 -12.57 4.86
C LEU A 230 -8.59 -11.58 5.89
N THR A 231 -7.80 -12.08 6.83
CA THR A 231 -7.09 -11.28 7.85
C THR A 231 -5.61 -11.62 7.87
N THR A 232 -4.75 -10.69 8.31
CA THR A 232 -3.31 -10.90 8.40
C THR A 232 -2.97 -11.97 9.43
N ASP A 233 -2.16 -12.94 9.03
CA ASP A 233 -1.67 -14.03 9.88
C ASP A 233 -0.33 -13.65 10.53
N LEU A 234 -0.29 -13.67 11.86
CA LEU A 234 0.89 -13.33 12.64
C LEU A 234 2.10 -14.24 12.33
N ALA A 235 1.85 -15.54 12.09
CA ALA A 235 2.94 -16.48 11.80
C ALA A 235 3.58 -16.16 10.44
N GLU A 236 2.77 -15.82 9.44
CA GLU A 236 3.26 -15.41 8.12
C GLU A 236 4.04 -14.09 8.19
N VAL A 237 3.56 -13.09 8.95
CA VAL A 237 4.32 -11.84 9.17
C VAL A 237 5.70 -12.12 9.75
N ARG A 238 5.77 -12.96 10.80
CA ARG A 238 7.04 -13.37 11.43
C ARG A 238 7.95 -14.10 10.46
N ALA A 239 7.39 -14.99 9.65
CA ALA A 239 8.15 -15.76 8.66
C ALA A 239 8.74 -14.84 7.57
N ILE A 240 7.96 -13.87 7.06
CA ILE A 240 8.48 -12.86 6.12
C ILE A 240 9.60 -12.05 6.78
N VAL A 241 9.38 -11.51 7.99
CA VAL A 241 10.41 -10.73 8.69
C VAL A 241 11.69 -11.55 8.92
N ALA A 242 11.56 -12.83 9.27
CA ALA A 242 12.71 -13.73 9.44
C ALA A 242 13.48 -13.94 8.14
N SER A 243 12.78 -14.08 7.01
CA SER A 243 13.41 -14.27 5.69
C SER A 243 14.15 -13.04 5.17
N LEU A 244 13.86 -11.86 5.72
CA LEU A 244 14.50 -10.59 5.34
C LEU A 244 15.81 -10.30 6.11
N LYS A 245 16.08 -11.04 7.16
CA LYS A 245 17.34 -10.89 7.94
C LYS A 245 18.52 -11.47 7.19
#